data_648da75e95648a14ed2cb9b2dc493b8d
#
_entry.id   648da75e95648a14ed2cb9b2dc493b8d
#
_cell.length_a   1.000
_cell.length_b   1.000
_cell.length_c   1.000
_cell.angle_alpha   90.00
_cell.angle_beta   90.00
_cell.angle_gamma   90.00
#
_symmetry.space_group_name_H-M   'P 1'
#
loop_
_entity.id
_entity.type
_entity.pdbx_description
1 polymer ?
#
loop_
_entity_poly.entity_id
_entity_poly.type
_entity_poly.pdbx_seq_one_letter_code
_entity_poly.pdbx_strand_id
1 'polypeptide(L)'
;VIRMRRLSIDIETRSDIDIKNGVYKYVDSPAFRILLIAYKFSDEDTVHVADLTEDTVTAFPYELFKALYDPDILKTAYNANFEITCFDQYFKTETPNFEWLQHYATDYRHQWQCTSVLALYCGLPGFLAGVAKAMGLPEDKQKDAAGKRLITYFCKPTKDGTFREPAEDPEKWSRFKEYCGQDVVVESAIYEKLIQYGPGEEEHRLWMRDQEINARGVGIDRQLVGAAIDCDKQLREEHLQELQKITGLENANSNTQFGDWLRARLQKEIPTVDKVARAELLADKSLPPDVRRALELKNLLSKTSVKKYEAIQSSACSDGRVHGMLQFYGAARTGRWAGRIVQVHNLPRNSLEDLDTARTLLKRRDFTALELFYDNVPDVLSQLIRTAFVPAEGTRFVVAGFSAIEARVIAWLADEKWRQDTFA
;
A
#
# COMPACT_ATOMS: atom_id res chain seq x y z
N VAL A 1 -5.78 36.34 15.56
CA VAL A 1 -5.76 35.32 14.50
C VAL A 1 -7.16 34.77 14.43
N ILE A 2 -7.92 35.07 13.37
CA ILE A 2 -9.23 34.45 13.11
C ILE A 2 -8.92 32.98 12.86
N ARG A 3 -9.34 32.10 13.78
CA ARG A 3 -9.17 30.66 13.61
C ARG A 3 -10.14 30.23 12.52
N MET A 4 -9.64 29.73 11.38
CA MET A 4 -10.46 29.19 10.31
C MET A 4 -11.37 28.08 10.86
N ARG A 5 -12.66 28.10 10.49
CA ARG A 5 -13.61 27.03 10.88
C ARG A 5 -13.08 25.70 10.35
N ARG A 6 -13.12 24.66 11.17
CA ARG A 6 -12.60 23.33 10.82
C ARG A 6 -13.73 22.31 10.85
N LEU A 7 -13.65 21.37 9.93
CA LEU A 7 -14.53 20.21 9.81
C LEU A 7 -13.70 18.94 9.95
N SER A 8 -13.86 18.22 11.05
CA SER A 8 -13.32 16.89 11.28
C SER A 8 -14.25 15.84 10.69
N ILE A 9 -13.71 14.87 9.93
CA ILE A 9 -14.50 13.85 9.19
C ILE A 9 -13.90 12.48 9.41
N ASP A 10 -14.76 11.47 9.49
CA ASP A 10 -14.45 10.05 9.40
C ASP A 10 -15.56 9.33 8.62
N ILE A 11 -15.21 8.31 7.84
CA ILE A 11 -16.18 7.59 7.01
C ILE A 11 -16.01 6.08 7.15
N GLU A 12 -17.13 5.36 7.14
CA GLU A 12 -17.16 3.91 7.06
C GLU A 12 -17.65 3.47 5.68
N THR A 13 -16.90 2.56 5.04
CA THR A 13 -17.13 2.19 3.65
C THR A 13 -17.11 0.69 3.46
N ARG A 14 -17.70 0.19 2.37
CA ARG A 14 -17.59 -1.22 1.95
C ARG A 14 -17.10 -1.36 0.51
N SER A 15 -16.38 -2.43 0.24
CA SER A 15 -15.98 -2.86 -1.11
C SER A 15 -15.66 -4.36 -1.09
N ASP A 16 -15.85 -5.04 -2.21
CA ASP A 16 -15.40 -6.43 -2.42
C ASP A 16 -13.88 -6.54 -2.63
N ILE A 17 -13.21 -5.41 -2.84
CA ILE A 17 -11.74 -5.33 -2.93
C ILE A 17 -11.13 -5.09 -1.54
N ASP A 18 -10.15 -5.89 -1.15
CA ASP A 18 -9.44 -5.67 0.12
C ASP A 18 -8.64 -4.35 0.05
N ILE A 19 -8.81 -3.51 1.08
CA ILE A 19 -8.09 -2.21 1.23
C ILE A 19 -6.55 -2.35 1.18
N LYS A 20 -6.01 -3.55 1.43
CA LYS A 20 -4.58 -3.84 1.27
C LYS A 20 -4.07 -3.63 -0.17
N ASN A 21 -4.96 -3.68 -1.16
CA ASN A 21 -4.64 -3.38 -2.55
C ASN A 21 -4.55 -1.86 -2.84
N GLY A 22 -4.74 -1.03 -1.82
CA GLY A 22 -4.72 0.43 -1.90
C GLY A 22 -6.11 1.05 -2.03
N VAL A 23 -6.29 2.26 -1.49
CA VAL A 23 -7.58 2.95 -1.48
C VAL A 23 -8.11 3.19 -2.89
N TYR A 24 -7.24 3.54 -3.84
CA TYR A 24 -7.65 3.78 -5.23
C TYR A 24 -8.23 2.52 -5.89
N LYS A 25 -7.63 1.34 -5.63
CA LYS A 25 -8.18 0.07 -6.13
C LYS A 25 -9.45 -0.32 -5.38
N TYR A 26 -9.53 -0.02 -4.11
CA TYR A 26 -10.69 -0.27 -3.26
C TYR A 26 -11.93 0.48 -3.76
N VAL A 27 -11.80 1.77 -4.12
CA VAL A 27 -12.91 2.59 -4.62
C VAL A 27 -13.21 2.36 -6.11
N ASP A 28 -12.28 1.76 -6.87
CA ASP A 28 -12.46 1.40 -8.30
C ASP A 28 -13.48 0.26 -8.51
N SER A 29 -13.89 -0.39 -7.43
CA SER A 29 -14.90 -1.45 -7.47
C SER A 29 -16.30 -0.90 -7.64
N PRO A 30 -17.14 -1.52 -8.50
CA PRO A 30 -18.58 -1.20 -8.58
C PRO A 30 -19.34 -1.47 -7.27
N ALA A 31 -18.79 -2.30 -6.38
CA ALA A 31 -19.36 -2.62 -5.08
C ALA A 31 -18.99 -1.59 -3.98
N PHE A 32 -18.13 -0.63 -4.30
CA PHE A 32 -17.77 0.42 -3.36
C PHE A 32 -18.99 1.26 -2.97
N ARG A 33 -19.17 1.50 -1.66
CA ARG A 33 -20.18 2.41 -1.10
C ARG A 33 -19.64 3.07 0.16
N ILE A 34 -20.00 4.34 0.39
CA ILE A 34 -19.92 4.97 1.70
C ILE A 34 -21.17 4.55 2.47
N LEU A 35 -21.00 4.04 3.67
CA LEU A 35 -22.08 3.56 4.54
C LEU A 35 -22.46 4.63 5.58
N LEU A 36 -21.44 5.16 6.27
CA LEU A 36 -21.59 6.15 7.33
C LEU A 36 -20.63 7.30 7.09
N ILE A 37 -21.06 8.51 7.44
CA ILE A 37 -20.20 9.69 7.52
C ILE A 37 -20.40 10.30 8.91
N ALA A 38 -19.34 10.35 9.71
CA ALA A 38 -19.32 11.13 10.94
C ALA A 38 -18.56 12.44 10.71
N TYR A 39 -19.07 13.54 11.28
CA TYR A 39 -18.40 14.83 11.16
C TYR A 39 -18.70 15.75 12.34
N LYS A 40 -17.78 16.68 12.59
CA LYS A 40 -17.90 17.69 13.64
C LYS A 40 -17.26 19.01 13.20
N PHE A 41 -17.96 20.12 13.39
CA PHE A 41 -17.38 21.44 13.26
C PHE A 41 -16.64 21.88 14.53
N SER A 42 -15.58 22.67 14.38
CA SER A 42 -14.76 23.13 15.50
C SER A 42 -15.44 24.12 16.46
N ASP A 43 -16.53 24.73 16.01
CA ASP A 43 -17.38 25.67 16.77
C ASP A 43 -18.63 25.01 17.37
N GLU A 44 -18.72 23.69 17.29
CA GLU A 44 -19.85 22.90 17.83
C GLU A 44 -19.33 21.78 18.75
N ASP A 45 -20.13 21.38 19.72
CA ASP A 45 -19.86 20.23 20.59
C ASP A 45 -20.42 18.93 20.01
N THR A 46 -21.39 19.03 19.10
CA THR A 46 -22.14 17.90 18.56
C THR A 46 -21.33 17.18 17.47
N VAL A 47 -21.32 15.86 17.53
CA VAL A 47 -20.88 14.98 16.43
C VAL A 47 -22.13 14.53 15.66
N HIS A 48 -22.11 14.74 14.36
CA HIS A 48 -23.16 14.31 13.45
C HIS A 48 -22.77 12.99 12.81
N VAL A 49 -23.73 12.07 12.65
CA VAL A 49 -23.52 10.80 11.92
C VAL A 49 -24.63 10.64 10.90
N ALA A 50 -24.27 10.62 9.63
CA ALA A 50 -25.16 10.36 8.52
C ALA A 50 -25.08 8.89 8.09
N ASP A 51 -26.24 8.27 7.86
CA ASP A 51 -26.40 6.90 7.39
C ASP A 51 -26.82 6.94 5.92
N LEU A 52 -25.97 6.48 5.01
CA LEU A 52 -26.19 6.53 3.57
C LEU A 52 -26.67 5.18 3.00
N THR A 53 -27.09 4.23 3.84
CA THR A 53 -27.43 2.88 3.38
C THR A 53 -28.80 2.76 2.73
N GLU A 54 -29.76 3.64 3.09
CA GLU A 54 -31.11 3.63 2.51
C GLU A 54 -31.21 4.47 1.22
N ASP A 55 -30.61 5.68 1.23
CA ASP A 55 -30.56 6.58 0.09
C ASP A 55 -29.26 7.39 0.11
N THR A 56 -28.37 7.09 -0.82
CA THR A 56 -27.04 7.68 -0.87
C THR A 56 -27.02 9.15 -1.22
N VAL A 57 -28.04 9.67 -1.91
CA VAL A 57 -28.09 11.05 -2.38
C VAL A 57 -28.85 11.96 -1.41
N THR A 58 -30.08 11.57 -1.02
CA THR A 58 -30.91 12.43 -0.15
C THR A 58 -30.49 12.37 1.30
N ALA A 59 -29.85 11.27 1.73
CA ALA A 59 -29.29 11.14 3.07
C ALA A 59 -27.98 11.90 3.27
N PHE A 60 -27.34 12.40 2.20
CA PHE A 60 -26.12 13.17 2.32
C PHE A 60 -26.40 14.56 2.92
N PRO A 61 -25.84 14.90 4.10
CA PRO A 61 -26.19 16.14 4.78
C PRO A 61 -25.83 17.39 3.98
N TYR A 62 -26.79 18.28 3.76
CA TYR A 62 -26.58 19.49 2.96
C TYR A 62 -25.50 20.41 3.56
N GLU A 63 -25.45 20.52 4.90
CA GLU A 63 -24.41 21.32 5.57
C GLU A 63 -23.01 20.74 5.35
N LEU A 64 -22.86 19.41 5.44
CA LEU A 64 -21.61 18.73 5.14
C LEU A 64 -21.21 18.97 3.68
N PHE A 65 -22.17 18.81 2.75
CA PHE A 65 -21.94 19.06 1.32
C PHE A 65 -21.40 20.48 1.09
N LYS A 66 -22.06 21.48 1.64
CA LYS A 66 -21.58 22.88 1.53
C LYS A 66 -20.18 23.05 2.12
N ALA A 67 -19.94 22.50 3.29
CA ALA A 67 -18.67 22.61 3.98
C ALA A 67 -17.52 21.92 3.23
N LEU A 68 -17.78 20.83 2.52
CA LEU A 68 -16.77 20.14 1.70
C LEU A 68 -16.25 21.02 0.56
N TYR A 69 -17.10 21.88 -0.01
CA TYR A 69 -16.77 22.78 -1.11
C TYR A 69 -16.41 24.19 -0.66
N ASP A 70 -16.62 24.55 0.60
CA ASP A 70 -16.32 25.88 1.13
C ASP A 70 -14.81 26.07 1.33
N PRO A 71 -14.17 27.04 0.64
CA PRO A 71 -12.73 27.28 0.79
C PRO A 71 -12.34 27.85 2.15
N ASP A 72 -13.28 28.44 2.89
CA ASP A 72 -13.05 29.03 4.20
C ASP A 72 -13.15 28.01 5.34
N ILE A 73 -13.45 26.74 5.03
CA ILE A 73 -13.52 25.65 5.98
C ILE A 73 -12.36 24.68 5.74
N LEU A 74 -11.51 24.51 6.73
CA LEU A 74 -10.45 23.50 6.73
C LEU A 74 -11.04 22.11 7.03
N LYS A 75 -10.79 21.13 6.17
CA LYS A 75 -11.18 19.73 6.38
C LYS A 75 -10.03 18.96 7.01
N THR A 76 -10.33 18.13 8.01
CA THR A 76 -9.35 17.23 8.62
C THR A 76 -9.90 15.82 8.74
N ALA A 77 -9.03 14.84 8.58
CA ALA A 77 -9.31 13.43 8.84
C ALA A 77 -8.04 12.74 9.33
N TYR A 78 -8.19 11.60 10.01
CA TYR A 78 -7.00 10.91 10.52
C TYR A 78 -6.12 10.35 9.41
N ASN A 79 -6.71 9.93 8.28
CA ASN A 79 -6.00 9.51 7.07
C ASN A 79 -6.63 10.17 5.85
N ALA A 80 -6.55 11.49 5.76
CA ALA A 80 -7.29 12.33 4.82
C ALA A 80 -7.25 11.86 3.34
N ASN A 81 -6.20 11.14 2.93
CA ASN A 81 -6.17 10.55 1.58
C ASN A 81 -7.30 9.54 1.35
N PHE A 82 -7.71 8.82 2.40
CA PHE A 82 -8.80 7.86 2.31
C PHE A 82 -10.13 8.58 2.05
N GLU A 83 -10.46 9.56 2.88
CA GLU A 83 -11.69 10.34 2.78
C GLU A 83 -11.77 11.10 1.46
N ILE A 84 -10.70 11.79 1.06
CA ILE A 84 -10.62 12.52 -0.21
C ILE A 84 -10.89 11.60 -1.40
N THR A 85 -10.27 10.43 -1.43
CA THR A 85 -10.41 9.46 -2.54
C THR A 85 -11.81 8.85 -2.55
N CYS A 86 -12.38 8.55 -1.38
CA CYS A 86 -13.74 8.01 -1.27
C CYS A 86 -14.80 9.04 -1.68
N PHE A 87 -14.67 10.31 -1.27
CA PHE A 87 -15.58 11.38 -1.72
C PHE A 87 -15.46 11.64 -3.21
N ASP A 88 -14.25 11.66 -3.76
CA ASP A 88 -14.04 11.82 -5.20
C ASP A 88 -14.77 10.74 -6.02
N GLN A 89 -14.66 9.49 -5.58
CA GLN A 89 -15.38 8.38 -6.20
C GLN A 89 -16.89 8.45 -5.96
N TYR A 90 -17.32 8.78 -4.75
CA TYR A 90 -18.74 8.93 -4.42
C TYR A 90 -19.42 9.97 -5.32
N PHE A 91 -18.83 11.15 -5.47
CA PHE A 91 -19.40 12.19 -6.33
C PHE A 91 -19.42 11.78 -7.80
N LYS A 92 -18.43 11.04 -8.28
CA LYS A 92 -18.41 10.51 -9.65
C LYS A 92 -19.52 9.49 -9.90
N THR A 93 -19.84 8.66 -8.92
CA THR A 93 -20.83 7.58 -9.10
C THR A 93 -22.26 8.02 -8.79
N GLU A 94 -22.47 8.76 -7.70
CA GLU A 94 -23.80 9.12 -7.21
C GLU A 94 -24.34 10.43 -7.84
N THR A 95 -23.45 11.28 -8.35
CA THR A 95 -23.84 12.56 -8.94
C THR A 95 -23.28 12.77 -10.36
N PRO A 96 -23.42 11.81 -11.28
CA PRO A 96 -22.76 11.85 -12.59
C PRO A 96 -23.20 13.01 -13.47
N ASN A 97 -24.37 13.59 -13.22
CA ASN A 97 -24.92 14.71 -14.00
C ASN A 97 -24.37 16.09 -13.56
N PHE A 98 -23.57 16.14 -12.50
CA PHE A 98 -22.99 17.39 -12.00
C PHE A 98 -21.50 17.43 -12.30
N GLU A 99 -21.11 17.90 -13.47
CA GLU A 99 -19.74 17.91 -13.96
C GLU A 99 -18.75 18.57 -12.98
N TRP A 100 -19.14 19.63 -12.30
CA TRP A 100 -18.32 20.33 -11.32
C TRP A 100 -18.03 19.52 -10.02
N LEU A 101 -18.76 18.42 -9.78
CA LEU A 101 -18.50 17.49 -8.67
C LEU A 101 -17.50 16.40 -9.04
N GLN A 102 -17.20 16.22 -10.33
CA GLN A 102 -16.43 15.06 -10.81
C GLN A 102 -14.91 15.14 -10.51
N HIS A 103 -14.44 16.28 -10.01
CA HIS A 103 -13.02 16.54 -9.79
C HIS A 103 -12.70 16.93 -8.35
N TYR A 104 -13.51 16.44 -7.39
CA TYR A 104 -13.40 16.83 -5.99
C TYR A 104 -11.97 16.71 -5.45
N ALA A 105 -11.31 15.55 -5.63
CA ALA A 105 -9.95 15.34 -5.14
C ALA A 105 -8.93 16.28 -5.78
N THR A 106 -9.12 16.69 -7.03
CA THR A 106 -8.20 17.61 -7.71
C THR A 106 -8.39 19.04 -7.23
N ASP A 107 -9.64 19.49 -7.14
CA ASP A 107 -9.96 20.89 -6.95
C ASP A 107 -9.96 21.31 -5.47
N TYR A 108 -10.31 20.41 -4.56
CA TYR A 108 -10.51 20.72 -3.14
C TYR A 108 -9.51 20.08 -2.18
N ARG A 109 -8.58 19.25 -2.64
CA ARG A 109 -7.54 18.62 -1.81
C ARG A 109 -6.73 19.62 -0.98
N HIS A 110 -6.47 20.79 -1.52
CA HIS A 110 -5.70 21.85 -0.85
C HIS A 110 -6.35 22.37 0.44
N GLN A 111 -7.64 22.11 0.64
CA GLN A 111 -8.40 22.47 1.83
C GLN A 111 -8.34 21.39 2.93
N TRP A 112 -7.58 20.32 2.71
CA TRP A 112 -7.46 19.21 3.65
C TRP A 112 -6.13 19.21 4.39
N GLN A 113 -6.18 18.79 5.65
CA GLN A 113 -5.00 18.42 6.43
C GLN A 113 -5.16 17.01 6.99
N CYS A 114 -4.07 16.26 7.01
CA CYS A 114 -4.06 14.88 7.47
C CYS A 114 -3.53 14.79 8.90
N THR A 115 -4.38 14.43 9.85
CA THR A 115 -4.02 14.34 11.27
C THR A 115 -3.00 13.23 11.55
N SER A 116 -2.99 12.15 10.76
CA SER A 116 -1.94 11.13 10.89
C SER A 116 -0.57 11.64 10.48
N VAL A 117 -0.47 12.49 9.45
CA VAL A 117 0.78 13.15 9.05
C VAL A 117 1.26 14.11 10.15
N LEU A 118 0.34 14.87 10.73
CA LEU A 118 0.63 15.74 11.87
C LEU A 118 1.17 14.94 13.07
N ALA A 119 0.55 13.79 13.39
CA ALA A 119 1.01 12.92 14.46
C ALA A 119 2.42 12.33 14.17
N LEU A 120 2.65 11.87 12.95
CA LEU A 120 3.96 11.35 12.53
C LEU A 120 5.05 12.43 12.56
N TYR A 121 4.74 13.66 12.14
CA TYR A 121 5.64 14.81 12.23
C TYR A 121 6.05 15.10 13.68
N CYS A 122 5.12 14.96 14.61
CA CYS A 122 5.37 15.08 16.06
C CYS A 122 6.05 13.85 16.68
N GLY A 123 6.47 12.86 15.89
CA GLY A 123 7.13 11.64 16.38
C GLY A 123 6.22 10.62 17.07
N LEU A 124 4.89 10.73 16.87
CA LEU A 124 3.89 9.84 17.46
C LEU A 124 3.61 8.64 16.55
N PRO A 125 2.90 7.59 17.06
CA PRO A 125 2.50 6.45 16.25
C PRO A 125 1.64 6.84 15.04
N GLY A 126 1.69 6.05 13.94
CA GLY A 126 0.95 6.33 12.71
C GLY A 126 -0.53 5.89 12.71
N PHE A 127 -1.09 5.41 13.83
CA PHE A 127 -2.47 4.92 13.92
C PHE A 127 -3.23 5.57 15.08
N LEU A 128 -4.50 5.90 14.85
CA LEU A 128 -5.35 6.71 15.73
C LEU A 128 -5.31 6.28 17.20
N ALA A 129 -5.58 5.00 17.48
CA ALA A 129 -5.58 4.48 18.85
C ALA A 129 -4.21 4.57 19.54
N GLY A 130 -3.12 4.41 18.77
CA GLY A 130 -1.75 4.55 19.29
C GLY A 130 -1.42 5.97 19.70
N VAL A 131 -1.85 6.95 18.90
CA VAL A 131 -1.67 8.37 19.21
C VAL A 131 -2.50 8.75 20.43
N ALA A 132 -3.78 8.37 20.47
CA ALA A 132 -4.65 8.64 21.60
C ALA A 132 -4.05 8.11 22.92
N LYS A 133 -3.52 6.88 22.91
CA LYS A 133 -2.84 6.27 24.04
C LYS A 133 -1.54 7.00 24.41
N ALA A 134 -0.70 7.32 23.42
CA ALA A 134 0.57 8.00 23.64
C ALA A 134 0.40 9.41 24.22
N MET A 135 -0.69 10.09 23.85
CA MET A 135 -1.05 11.43 24.35
C MET A 135 -1.82 11.40 25.67
N GLY A 136 -2.12 10.22 26.22
CA GLY A 136 -2.88 10.09 27.47
C GLY A 136 -4.28 10.66 27.36
N LEU A 137 -4.96 10.49 26.22
CA LEU A 137 -6.35 10.91 26.09
C LEU A 137 -7.24 10.09 27.04
N PRO A 138 -8.29 10.71 27.67
CA PRO A 138 -9.24 9.99 28.50
C PRO A 138 -9.88 8.80 27.78
N GLU A 139 -10.36 7.81 28.53
CA GLU A 139 -10.93 6.58 27.95
C GLU A 139 -12.11 6.84 27.02
N ASP A 140 -12.95 7.83 27.32
CA ASP A 140 -14.04 8.32 26.47
C ASP A 140 -13.57 8.96 25.15
N LYS A 141 -12.27 9.26 25.04
CA LYS A 141 -11.57 9.76 23.85
C LYS A 141 -10.53 8.79 23.32
N GLN A 142 -10.71 7.49 23.54
CA GLN A 142 -9.90 6.43 22.96
C GLN A 142 -10.71 5.59 21.98
N LYS A 143 -10.03 5.01 20.99
CA LYS A 143 -10.68 4.17 19.99
C LYS A 143 -11.21 2.87 20.59
N ASP A 144 -12.48 2.54 20.32
CA ASP A 144 -13.09 1.29 20.76
C ASP A 144 -12.48 0.07 20.03
N ALA A 145 -11.96 -0.88 20.81
CA ALA A 145 -11.40 -2.12 20.30
C ALA A 145 -12.46 -3.04 19.63
N ALA A 146 -13.74 -2.87 19.96
CA ALA A 146 -14.84 -3.63 19.35
C ALA A 146 -15.11 -3.19 17.90
N GLY A 147 -14.75 -1.95 17.52
CA GLY A 147 -14.99 -1.40 16.19
C GLY A 147 -14.41 -2.21 15.04
N LYS A 148 -13.22 -2.81 15.21
CA LYS A 148 -12.65 -3.70 14.18
C LYS A 148 -13.54 -4.89 13.79
N ARG A 149 -14.33 -5.40 14.74
CA ARG A 149 -15.28 -6.49 14.48
C ARG A 149 -16.48 -6.00 13.71
N LEU A 150 -16.93 -4.76 13.97
CA LEU A 150 -18.04 -4.13 13.25
C LEU A 150 -17.65 -3.78 11.82
N ILE A 151 -16.44 -3.23 11.59
CA ILE A 151 -15.87 -3.06 10.24
C ILE A 151 -15.84 -4.40 9.49
N THR A 152 -15.35 -5.47 10.10
CA THR A 152 -15.33 -6.78 9.45
C THR A 152 -16.74 -7.29 9.15
N TYR A 153 -17.72 -6.97 10.00
CA TYR A 153 -19.09 -7.43 9.88
C TYR A 153 -19.85 -6.73 8.73
N PHE A 154 -19.77 -5.40 8.62
CA PHE A 154 -20.54 -4.62 7.65
C PHE A 154 -19.74 -4.23 6.38
N CYS A 155 -18.44 -4.05 6.49
CA CYS A 155 -17.61 -3.49 5.40
C CYS A 155 -16.93 -4.54 4.55
N LYS A 156 -16.90 -5.81 4.98
CA LYS A 156 -16.30 -6.90 4.20
C LYS A 156 -17.35 -7.86 3.68
N PRO A 157 -17.17 -8.38 2.46
CA PRO A 157 -18.08 -9.37 1.93
C PRO A 157 -18.05 -10.67 2.76
N THR A 158 -19.16 -11.35 2.83
CA THR A 158 -19.29 -12.70 3.37
C THR A 158 -18.61 -13.71 2.44
N LYS A 159 -18.61 -14.99 2.84
CA LYS A 159 -18.01 -16.06 2.00
C LYS A 159 -18.70 -16.21 0.64
N ASP A 160 -19.97 -15.83 0.56
CA ASP A 160 -20.79 -15.91 -0.66
C ASP A 160 -20.64 -14.64 -1.53
N GLY A 161 -19.80 -13.67 -1.12
CA GLY A 161 -19.56 -12.43 -1.85
C GLY A 161 -20.63 -11.34 -1.62
N THR A 162 -21.63 -11.58 -0.74
CA THR A 162 -22.64 -10.60 -0.37
C THR A 162 -22.20 -9.74 0.82
N PHE A 163 -22.83 -8.60 1.03
CA PHE A 163 -22.61 -7.78 2.21
C PHE A 163 -23.80 -7.91 3.17
N ARG A 164 -23.53 -7.76 4.47
CA ARG A 164 -24.58 -7.66 5.48
C ARG A 164 -25.17 -6.27 5.47
N GLU A 165 -26.49 -6.22 5.52
CA GLU A 165 -27.23 -4.96 5.55
C GLU A 165 -27.56 -4.56 7.00
N PRO A 166 -27.78 -3.25 7.29
CA PRO A 166 -28.10 -2.76 8.64
C PRO A 166 -29.29 -3.46 9.29
N ALA A 167 -30.29 -3.81 8.48
CA ALA A 167 -31.51 -4.47 8.95
C ALA A 167 -31.29 -5.88 9.50
N GLU A 168 -30.19 -6.55 9.14
CA GLU A 168 -29.87 -7.90 9.63
C GLU A 168 -29.42 -7.91 11.09
N ASP A 169 -28.84 -6.79 11.58
CA ASP A 169 -28.42 -6.63 12.97
C ASP A 169 -28.46 -5.14 13.39
N PRO A 170 -29.65 -4.61 13.68
CA PRO A 170 -29.82 -3.18 14.02
C PRO A 170 -29.04 -2.74 15.28
N GLU A 171 -28.82 -3.65 16.22
CA GLU A 171 -28.07 -3.35 17.44
C GLU A 171 -26.58 -3.13 17.11
N LYS A 172 -25.97 -4.03 16.33
CA LYS A 172 -24.61 -3.84 15.86
C LYS A 172 -24.48 -2.61 14.97
N TRP A 173 -25.50 -2.31 14.15
CA TRP A 173 -25.50 -1.11 13.32
C TRP A 173 -25.52 0.18 14.16
N SER A 174 -26.33 0.24 15.20
CA SER A 174 -26.33 1.39 16.14
C SER A 174 -24.94 1.58 16.77
N ARG A 175 -24.31 0.50 17.23
CA ARG A 175 -22.95 0.55 17.79
C ARG A 175 -21.92 0.95 16.74
N PHE A 176 -22.13 0.61 15.47
CA PHE A 176 -21.21 1.00 14.40
C PHE A 176 -21.29 2.49 14.10
N LYS A 177 -22.50 3.10 14.20
CA LYS A 177 -22.68 4.55 14.13
C LYS A 177 -21.97 5.27 15.30
N GLU A 178 -22.12 4.75 16.51
CA GLU A 178 -21.41 5.29 17.69
C GLU A 178 -19.87 5.22 17.50
N TYR A 179 -19.39 4.10 16.97
CA TYR A 179 -17.96 3.90 16.68
C TYR A 179 -17.43 4.92 15.65
N CYS A 180 -18.13 5.13 14.54
CA CYS A 180 -17.78 6.12 13.52
C CYS A 180 -17.74 7.55 14.12
N GLY A 181 -18.74 7.91 14.93
CA GLY A 181 -18.76 9.20 15.64
C GLY A 181 -17.59 9.36 16.62
N GLN A 182 -17.22 8.28 17.31
CA GLN A 182 -16.10 8.29 18.25
C GLN A 182 -14.75 8.54 17.57
N ASP A 183 -14.51 8.01 16.36
CA ASP A 183 -13.27 8.25 15.63
C ASP A 183 -13.08 9.74 15.29
N VAL A 184 -14.15 10.48 15.00
CA VAL A 184 -14.14 11.95 14.82
C VAL A 184 -13.81 12.69 16.12
N VAL A 185 -14.36 12.26 17.26
CA VAL A 185 -14.03 12.87 18.57
C VAL A 185 -12.54 12.72 18.86
N VAL A 186 -12.00 11.53 18.63
CA VAL A 186 -10.58 11.23 18.88
C VAL A 186 -9.69 12.02 17.93
N GLU A 187 -10.00 12.03 16.63
CA GLU A 187 -9.26 12.78 15.59
C GLU A 187 -9.22 14.27 15.95
N SER A 188 -10.37 14.86 16.22
CA SER A 188 -10.50 16.29 16.57
C SER A 188 -9.66 16.65 17.80
N ALA A 189 -9.70 15.83 18.85
CA ALA A 189 -8.91 16.05 20.06
C ALA A 189 -7.40 15.95 19.83
N ILE A 190 -6.97 15.02 18.97
CA ILE A 190 -5.56 14.89 18.57
C ILE A 190 -5.14 16.11 17.77
N TYR A 191 -5.90 16.47 16.74
CA TYR A 191 -5.59 17.64 15.89
C TYR A 191 -5.42 18.90 16.73
N GLU A 192 -6.36 19.23 17.62
CA GLU A 192 -6.32 20.44 18.45
C GLU A 192 -5.09 20.52 19.33
N LYS A 193 -4.63 19.38 19.87
CA LYS A 193 -3.42 19.35 20.70
C LYS A 193 -2.14 19.45 19.90
N LEU A 194 -2.10 18.89 18.70
CA LEU A 194 -0.87 18.77 17.92
C LEU A 194 -0.64 19.92 16.94
N ILE A 195 -1.69 20.61 16.47
CA ILE A 195 -1.56 21.59 15.39
C ILE A 195 -0.57 22.72 15.72
N GLN A 196 -0.43 23.11 16.98
CA GLN A 196 0.55 24.10 17.41
C GLN A 196 2.02 23.67 17.19
N TYR A 197 2.26 22.37 17.06
CA TYR A 197 3.58 21.77 16.77
C TYR A 197 3.66 21.24 15.34
N GLY A 198 2.66 21.52 14.53
CA GLY A 198 2.50 20.95 13.20
C GLY A 198 3.55 21.47 12.20
N PRO A 199 3.63 20.78 11.07
CA PRO A 199 4.50 21.21 9.98
C PRO A 199 4.06 22.55 9.41
N GLY A 200 5.04 23.33 8.94
CA GLY A 200 4.76 24.57 8.23
C GLY A 200 4.18 24.35 6.83
N GLU A 201 3.93 25.46 6.13
CA GLU A 201 3.35 25.43 4.76
C GLU A 201 4.17 24.60 3.76
N GLU A 202 5.50 24.57 3.92
CA GLU A 202 6.39 23.79 3.05
C GLU A 202 6.09 22.30 3.11
N GLU A 203 6.00 21.73 4.32
CA GLU A 203 5.69 20.32 4.53
C GLU A 203 4.26 19.99 4.07
N HIS A 204 3.31 20.92 4.26
CA HIS A 204 1.97 20.74 3.74
C HIS A 204 1.97 20.70 2.20
N ARG A 205 2.74 21.56 1.54
CA ARG A 205 2.92 21.51 0.08
C ARG A 205 3.53 20.19 -0.40
N LEU A 206 4.48 19.64 0.36
CA LEU A 206 5.07 18.31 0.04
C LEU A 206 4.04 17.18 0.22
N TRP A 207 3.21 17.24 1.27
CA TRP A 207 2.10 16.30 1.41
C TRP A 207 1.10 16.41 0.25
N MET A 208 0.75 17.61 -0.17
CA MET A 208 -0.10 17.84 -1.36
C MET A 208 0.52 17.22 -2.61
N ARG A 209 1.82 17.37 -2.80
CA ARG A 209 2.56 16.76 -3.92
C ARG A 209 2.52 15.23 -3.85
N ASP A 210 2.65 14.64 -2.68
CA ASP A 210 2.48 13.19 -2.47
C ASP A 210 1.08 12.73 -2.92
N GLN A 211 0.05 13.47 -2.56
CA GLN A 211 -1.32 13.17 -2.96
C GLN A 211 -1.50 13.25 -4.49
N GLU A 212 -0.92 14.25 -5.14
CA GLU A 212 -0.95 14.38 -6.61
C GLU A 212 -0.23 13.21 -7.31
N ILE A 213 0.94 12.82 -6.82
CA ILE A 213 1.72 11.70 -7.36
C ILE A 213 0.92 10.40 -7.22
N ASN A 214 0.35 10.17 -6.04
CA ASN A 214 -0.45 8.98 -5.76
C ASN A 214 -1.74 8.93 -6.61
N ALA A 215 -2.44 10.05 -6.76
CA ALA A 215 -3.64 10.14 -7.58
C ALA A 215 -3.34 9.98 -9.08
N ARG A 216 -2.20 10.47 -9.56
CA ARG A 216 -1.75 10.25 -10.94
C ARG A 216 -1.45 8.79 -11.22
N GLY A 217 -0.84 8.09 -10.26
CA GLY A 217 -0.40 6.70 -10.43
C GLY A 217 0.63 6.53 -11.55
N VAL A 218 0.95 5.28 -11.87
CA VAL A 218 1.90 4.91 -12.94
C VAL A 218 1.30 3.80 -13.79
N GLY A 219 1.36 3.95 -15.11
CA GLY A 219 0.91 2.94 -16.08
C GLY A 219 1.67 1.62 -15.94
N ILE A 220 1.00 0.51 -16.22
CA ILE A 220 1.61 -0.81 -16.17
C ILE A 220 1.42 -1.58 -17.48
N ASP A 221 2.43 -2.36 -17.85
CA ASP A 221 2.36 -3.35 -18.93
C ASP A 221 1.67 -4.61 -18.41
N ARG A 222 0.32 -4.66 -18.51
CA ARG A 222 -0.49 -5.80 -18.04
C ARG A 222 -0.10 -7.12 -18.72
N GLN A 223 0.32 -7.07 -19.98
CA GLN A 223 0.74 -8.26 -20.72
C GLN A 223 2.02 -8.84 -20.11
N LEU A 224 3.01 -7.99 -19.83
CA LEU A 224 4.24 -8.40 -19.18
C LEU A 224 3.99 -8.96 -17.77
N VAL A 225 3.17 -8.27 -16.98
CA VAL A 225 2.82 -8.69 -15.61
C VAL A 225 2.15 -10.06 -15.60
N GLY A 226 1.13 -10.26 -16.44
CA GLY A 226 0.44 -11.55 -16.54
C GLY A 226 1.37 -12.68 -17.00
N ALA A 227 2.19 -12.41 -18.02
CA ALA A 227 3.14 -13.41 -18.51
C ALA A 227 4.21 -13.78 -17.45
N ALA A 228 4.66 -12.82 -16.64
CA ALA A 228 5.60 -13.09 -15.56
C ALA A 228 5.01 -13.97 -14.46
N ILE A 229 3.75 -13.75 -14.10
CA ILE A 229 3.03 -14.59 -13.11
C ILE A 229 2.85 -16.02 -13.65
N ASP A 230 2.44 -16.16 -14.91
CA ASP A 230 2.24 -17.49 -15.52
C ASP A 230 3.56 -18.25 -15.66
N CYS A 231 4.64 -17.56 -16.08
CA CYS A 231 5.98 -18.13 -16.17
C CYS A 231 6.48 -18.64 -14.81
N ASP A 232 6.37 -17.84 -13.75
CA ASP A 232 6.78 -18.26 -12.40
C ASP A 232 5.93 -19.46 -11.90
N LYS A 233 4.65 -19.44 -12.18
CA LYS A 233 3.76 -20.53 -11.79
C LYS A 233 4.19 -21.84 -12.44
N GLN A 234 4.42 -21.85 -13.75
CA GLN A 234 4.88 -23.03 -14.48
C GLN A 234 6.21 -23.53 -13.94
N LEU A 235 7.21 -22.66 -13.83
CA LEU A 235 8.55 -23.01 -13.32
C LEU A 235 8.49 -23.53 -11.87
N ARG A 236 7.65 -22.97 -11.02
CA ARG A 236 7.49 -23.47 -9.65
C ARG A 236 6.87 -24.86 -9.60
N GLU A 237 5.90 -25.15 -10.45
CA GLU A 237 5.29 -26.47 -10.56
C GLU A 237 6.33 -27.49 -11.03
N GLU A 238 7.12 -27.19 -12.05
CA GLU A 238 8.20 -28.04 -12.57
C GLU A 238 9.30 -28.29 -11.52
N HIS A 239 9.83 -27.22 -10.91
CA HIS A 239 10.85 -27.31 -9.86
C HIS A 239 10.37 -28.08 -8.64
N LEU A 240 9.10 -27.93 -8.25
CA LEU A 240 8.53 -28.65 -7.11
C LEU A 240 8.39 -30.15 -7.42
N GLN A 241 7.94 -30.49 -8.61
CA GLN A 241 7.83 -31.89 -9.07
C GLN A 241 9.21 -32.55 -9.14
N GLU A 242 10.24 -31.88 -9.66
CA GLU A 242 11.61 -32.37 -9.68
C GLU A 242 12.15 -32.55 -8.26
N LEU A 243 11.95 -31.57 -7.36
CA LEU A 243 12.35 -31.65 -5.97
C LEU A 243 11.68 -32.81 -5.23
N GLN A 244 10.38 -33.05 -5.47
CA GLN A 244 9.65 -34.18 -4.93
C GLN A 244 10.20 -35.52 -5.42
N LYS A 245 10.55 -35.62 -6.70
CA LYS A 245 11.19 -36.84 -7.26
C LYS A 245 12.55 -37.12 -6.62
N ILE A 246 13.37 -36.11 -6.38
CA ILE A 246 14.69 -36.27 -5.77
C ILE A 246 14.57 -36.64 -4.29
N THR A 247 13.67 -35.99 -3.56
CA THR A 247 13.61 -36.09 -2.10
C THR A 247 12.66 -37.20 -1.61
N GLY A 248 11.68 -37.60 -2.44
CA GLY A 248 10.60 -38.51 -2.04
C GLY A 248 9.61 -37.89 -1.04
N LEU A 249 9.67 -36.57 -0.79
CA LEU A 249 8.84 -35.87 0.19
C LEU A 249 7.48 -35.53 -0.40
N GLU A 250 6.42 -35.73 0.35
CA GLU A 250 5.07 -35.29 -0.04
C GLU A 250 4.98 -33.77 -0.14
N ASN A 251 5.55 -33.04 0.84
CA ASN A 251 5.67 -31.58 0.82
C ASN A 251 7.14 -31.16 0.83
N ALA A 252 7.81 -31.26 -0.30
CA ALA A 252 9.21 -30.87 -0.46
C ALA A 252 9.43 -29.34 -0.27
N ASN A 253 8.38 -28.53 -0.33
CA ASN A 253 8.48 -27.10 -0.05
C ASN A 253 8.50 -26.77 1.45
N SER A 254 8.14 -27.70 2.35
CA SER A 254 8.28 -27.53 3.79
C SER A 254 9.76 -27.46 4.17
N ASN A 255 10.16 -26.39 4.87
CA ASN A 255 11.54 -26.27 5.38
C ASN A 255 11.88 -27.33 6.44
N THR A 256 10.90 -27.76 7.21
CA THR A 256 11.08 -28.81 8.23
C THR A 256 11.36 -30.15 7.55
N GLN A 257 10.45 -30.61 6.68
CA GLN A 257 10.62 -31.88 5.98
C GLN A 257 11.88 -31.92 5.12
N PHE A 258 12.19 -30.82 4.41
CA PHE A 258 13.40 -30.70 3.62
C PHE A 258 14.67 -30.73 4.49
N GLY A 259 14.64 -30.08 5.65
CA GLY A 259 15.75 -30.14 6.62
C GLY A 259 15.98 -31.55 7.17
N ASP A 260 14.90 -32.27 7.49
CA ASP A 260 14.99 -33.66 7.96
C ASP A 260 15.58 -34.56 6.86
N TRP A 261 15.14 -34.41 5.62
CA TRP A 261 15.71 -35.11 4.48
C TRP A 261 17.20 -34.84 4.29
N LEU A 262 17.63 -33.57 4.37
CA LEU A 262 19.05 -33.17 4.27
C LEU A 262 19.91 -33.81 5.39
N ARG A 263 19.44 -33.76 6.64
CA ARG A 263 20.13 -34.37 7.77
C ARG A 263 20.31 -35.89 7.60
N ALA A 264 19.23 -36.54 7.19
CA ALA A 264 19.28 -37.99 6.95
C ALA A 264 20.21 -38.33 5.77
N ARG A 265 20.19 -37.54 4.68
CA ARG A 265 20.96 -37.82 3.45
C ARG A 265 22.45 -37.53 3.64
N LEU A 266 22.81 -36.47 4.38
CA LEU A 266 24.20 -36.08 4.63
C LEU A 266 24.78 -36.66 5.91
N GLN A 267 23.98 -37.28 6.76
CA GLN A 267 24.36 -37.78 8.10
C GLN A 267 25.11 -36.69 8.92
N LYS A 268 24.63 -35.45 8.84
CA LYS A 268 25.24 -34.28 9.45
C LYS A 268 24.16 -33.45 10.16
N GLU A 269 24.51 -32.83 11.28
CA GLU A 269 23.68 -31.84 11.94
C GLU A 269 23.56 -30.58 11.07
N ILE A 270 22.32 -30.17 10.72
CA ILE A 270 21.98 -28.96 9.96
C ILE A 270 20.92 -28.23 10.77
N PRO A 271 21.30 -27.19 11.52
CA PRO A 271 20.39 -26.49 12.42
C PRO A 271 19.25 -25.76 11.68
N THR A 272 19.55 -25.22 10.51
CA THR A 272 18.60 -24.44 9.69
C THR A 272 18.83 -24.70 8.20
N VAL A 273 17.78 -24.49 7.41
CA VAL A 273 17.82 -24.53 5.93
C VAL A 273 17.50 -23.18 5.33
N ASP A 274 17.85 -22.10 6.02
CA ASP A 274 17.70 -20.73 5.50
C ASP A 274 18.64 -20.45 4.31
N LYS A 275 18.54 -19.25 3.77
CA LYS A 275 19.32 -18.88 2.58
C LYS A 275 20.83 -18.94 2.80
N VAL A 276 21.31 -18.61 4.00
CA VAL A 276 22.74 -18.59 4.34
C VAL A 276 23.25 -20.02 4.45
N ALA A 277 22.57 -20.86 5.23
CA ALA A 277 22.93 -22.27 5.39
C ALA A 277 22.94 -23.03 4.05
N ARG A 278 21.96 -22.77 3.18
CA ARG A 278 21.93 -23.36 1.83
C ARG A 278 23.13 -22.91 0.96
N ALA A 279 23.51 -21.63 1.05
CA ALA A 279 24.67 -21.12 0.30
C ALA A 279 25.98 -21.74 0.79
N GLU A 280 26.16 -21.91 2.12
CA GLU A 280 27.32 -22.58 2.73
C GLU A 280 27.42 -24.06 2.29
N LEU A 281 26.28 -24.78 2.31
CA LEU A 281 26.24 -26.16 1.81
C LEU A 281 26.63 -26.24 0.34
N LEU A 282 26.07 -25.38 -0.52
CA LEU A 282 26.37 -25.38 -1.95
C LEU A 282 27.83 -25.04 -2.28
N ALA A 283 28.56 -24.38 -1.38
CA ALA A 283 29.98 -24.10 -1.53
C ALA A 283 30.84 -25.37 -1.40
N ASP A 284 30.33 -26.43 -0.75
CA ASP A 284 31.00 -27.71 -0.64
C ASP A 284 30.94 -28.46 -1.98
N LYS A 285 32.10 -28.59 -2.64
CA LYS A 285 32.21 -29.28 -3.92
C LYS A 285 32.00 -30.80 -3.83
N SER A 286 32.07 -31.37 -2.62
CA SER A 286 31.91 -32.81 -2.38
C SER A 286 30.47 -33.25 -2.18
N LEU A 287 29.51 -32.32 -2.22
CA LEU A 287 28.10 -32.67 -2.08
C LEU A 287 27.64 -33.70 -3.13
N PRO A 288 26.84 -34.70 -2.71
CA PRO A 288 26.17 -35.60 -3.62
C PRO A 288 25.36 -34.83 -4.67
N PRO A 289 25.35 -35.24 -5.96
CA PRO A 289 24.67 -34.51 -7.03
C PRO A 289 23.18 -34.30 -6.77
N ASP A 290 22.49 -35.28 -6.17
CA ASP A 290 21.07 -35.20 -5.79
C ASP A 290 20.83 -34.13 -4.72
N VAL A 291 21.72 -34.05 -3.72
CA VAL A 291 21.63 -33.02 -2.66
C VAL A 291 21.89 -31.63 -3.23
N ARG A 292 22.93 -31.50 -4.08
CA ARG A 292 23.23 -30.23 -4.76
C ARG A 292 22.02 -29.75 -5.53
N ARG A 293 21.46 -30.60 -6.39
CA ARG A 293 20.30 -30.23 -7.21
C ARG A 293 19.08 -29.89 -6.36
N ALA A 294 18.82 -30.65 -5.29
CA ALA A 294 17.72 -30.34 -4.37
C ALA A 294 17.89 -28.96 -3.69
N LEU A 295 19.10 -28.57 -3.28
CA LEU A 295 19.40 -27.26 -2.73
C LEU A 295 19.24 -26.13 -3.74
N GLU A 296 19.66 -26.34 -4.99
CA GLU A 296 19.48 -25.39 -6.09
C GLU A 296 17.98 -25.15 -6.34
N LEU A 297 17.19 -26.21 -6.49
CA LEU A 297 15.72 -26.13 -6.68
C LEU A 297 15.06 -25.40 -5.49
N LYS A 298 15.50 -25.70 -4.25
CA LYS A 298 14.97 -25.02 -3.07
C LYS A 298 15.30 -23.52 -3.07
N ASN A 299 16.46 -23.11 -3.60
CA ASN A 299 16.82 -21.72 -3.77
C ASN A 299 15.94 -21.04 -4.82
N LEU A 300 15.67 -21.68 -5.96
CA LEU A 300 14.77 -21.17 -7.00
C LEU A 300 13.36 -21.00 -6.46
N LEU A 301 12.80 -22.00 -5.77
CA LEU A 301 11.48 -21.96 -5.16
C LEU A 301 11.34 -20.91 -4.04
N SER A 302 12.45 -20.54 -3.38
CA SER A 302 12.44 -19.53 -2.30
C SER A 302 12.43 -18.08 -2.80
N LYS A 303 12.62 -17.83 -4.09
CA LYS A 303 12.58 -16.47 -4.65
C LYS A 303 11.15 -15.90 -4.57
N THR A 304 11.04 -14.67 -4.06
CA THR A 304 9.76 -13.99 -3.80
C THR A 304 9.51 -12.79 -4.72
N SER A 305 10.38 -12.59 -5.72
CA SER A 305 10.28 -11.42 -6.62
C SER A 305 8.97 -11.34 -7.38
N VAL A 306 8.36 -12.49 -7.71
CA VAL A 306 7.06 -12.57 -8.39
C VAL A 306 5.91 -11.99 -7.57
N LYS A 307 5.98 -12.00 -6.24
CA LYS A 307 5.01 -11.29 -5.39
C LYS A 307 4.85 -9.81 -5.75
N LYS A 308 5.86 -9.21 -6.39
CA LYS A 308 5.77 -7.84 -6.90
C LYS A 308 4.84 -7.75 -8.10
N TYR A 309 4.86 -8.74 -9.01
CA TYR A 309 3.92 -8.79 -10.13
C TYR A 309 2.49 -9.05 -9.66
N GLU A 310 2.30 -9.93 -8.69
CA GLU A 310 1.00 -10.17 -8.05
C GLU A 310 0.47 -8.89 -7.39
N ALA A 311 1.33 -8.16 -6.68
CA ALA A 311 0.98 -6.88 -6.07
C ALA A 311 0.62 -5.81 -7.13
N ILE A 312 1.35 -5.74 -8.24
CA ILE A 312 1.02 -4.86 -9.37
C ILE A 312 -0.34 -5.25 -9.95
N GLN A 313 -0.57 -6.54 -10.22
CA GLN A 313 -1.82 -7.03 -10.82
C GLN A 313 -3.04 -6.76 -9.92
N SER A 314 -2.92 -7.05 -8.61
CA SER A 314 -4.03 -6.92 -7.67
C SER A 314 -4.37 -5.45 -7.35
N SER A 315 -3.41 -4.54 -7.51
CA SER A 315 -3.60 -3.10 -7.25
C SER A 315 -3.85 -2.26 -8.52
N ALA A 316 -3.78 -2.88 -9.71
CA ALA A 316 -4.05 -2.19 -10.96
C ALA A 316 -5.51 -1.76 -11.06
N CYS A 317 -5.76 -0.47 -11.25
CA CYS A 317 -7.08 0.11 -11.43
C CYS A 317 -7.59 -0.08 -12.86
N SER A 318 -8.87 0.25 -13.09
CA SER A 318 -9.55 0.12 -14.39
C SER A 318 -8.85 0.92 -15.50
N ASP A 319 -8.26 2.07 -15.17
CA ASP A 319 -7.49 2.93 -16.07
C ASP A 319 -6.11 2.37 -16.50
N GLY A 320 -5.72 1.18 -16.01
CA GLY A 320 -4.44 0.55 -16.34
C GLY A 320 -3.25 1.07 -15.55
N ARG A 321 -3.49 1.75 -14.45
CA ARG A 321 -2.44 2.34 -13.59
C ARG A 321 -2.46 1.72 -12.19
N VAL A 322 -1.34 1.82 -11.49
CA VAL A 322 -1.26 1.57 -10.05
C VAL A 322 -1.12 2.91 -9.35
N HIS A 323 -2.00 3.18 -8.41
CA HIS A 323 -2.09 4.40 -7.63
C HIS A 323 -1.69 4.17 -6.18
N GLY A 324 -1.41 5.25 -5.43
CA GLY A 324 -1.17 5.16 -3.99
C GLY A 324 0.10 4.42 -3.59
N MET A 325 1.13 4.44 -4.43
CA MET A 325 2.38 3.70 -4.19
C MET A 325 3.32 4.35 -3.18
N LEU A 326 3.05 5.57 -2.75
CA LEU A 326 3.87 6.33 -1.80
C LEU A 326 3.06 6.74 -0.58
N GLN A 327 3.74 6.94 0.52
CA GLN A 327 3.19 7.56 1.72
C GLN A 327 4.14 8.62 2.24
N PHE A 328 3.66 9.86 2.28
CA PHE A 328 4.34 10.97 2.91
C PHE A 328 4.57 10.68 4.39
N TYR A 329 5.76 10.99 4.90
CA TYR A 329 6.18 10.69 6.28
C TYR A 329 6.08 9.21 6.69
N GLY A 330 5.98 8.29 5.73
CA GLY A 330 5.75 6.86 5.97
C GLY A 330 6.87 6.13 6.70
N ALA A 331 8.10 6.70 6.72
CA ALA A 331 9.22 6.25 7.54
C ALA A 331 9.28 7.09 8.83
N ALA A 332 8.47 6.74 9.82
CA ALA A 332 8.20 7.53 11.03
C ALA A 332 9.44 8.06 11.77
N ARG A 333 10.58 7.33 11.76
CA ARG A 333 11.80 7.76 12.45
C ARG A 333 12.58 8.86 11.73
N THR A 334 12.40 9.01 10.43
CA THR A 334 13.23 9.90 9.59
C THR A 334 12.43 10.89 8.78
N GLY A 335 11.10 10.81 8.78
CA GLY A 335 10.23 11.64 7.96
C GLY A 335 10.33 11.38 6.45
N ARG A 336 11.07 10.35 6.00
CA ARG A 336 11.19 10.00 4.58
C ARG A 336 9.86 9.44 4.06
N TRP A 337 9.59 9.64 2.77
CA TRP A 337 8.54 8.89 2.09
C TRP A 337 8.79 7.38 2.17
N ALA A 338 7.73 6.62 2.38
CA ALA A 338 7.79 5.16 2.32
C ALA A 338 7.00 4.65 1.11
N GLY A 339 7.48 3.57 0.51
CA GLY A 339 6.72 2.85 -0.52
C GLY A 339 5.57 2.06 0.10
N ARG A 340 4.48 1.99 -0.66
CA ARG A 340 3.30 1.18 -0.33
C ARG A 340 2.99 0.25 -1.50
N ILE A 341 2.15 -0.73 -1.29
CA ILE A 341 1.69 -1.70 -2.29
C ILE A 341 2.87 -2.43 -2.93
N VAL A 342 3.40 -1.93 -4.03
CA VAL A 342 4.52 -2.54 -4.77
C VAL A 342 5.88 -2.23 -4.13
N GLN A 343 5.97 -1.17 -3.31
CA GLN A 343 7.21 -0.69 -2.70
C GLN A 343 8.31 -0.40 -3.76
N VAL A 344 8.03 0.51 -4.67
CA VAL A 344 8.87 0.82 -5.85
C VAL A 344 10.32 1.19 -5.52
N HIS A 345 10.58 1.74 -4.33
CA HIS A 345 11.93 2.09 -3.87
C HIS A 345 12.81 0.85 -3.55
N ASN A 346 12.20 -0.34 -3.38
CA ASN A 346 12.88 -1.61 -3.08
C ASN A 346 12.89 -2.56 -4.28
N LEU A 347 12.74 -2.07 -5.50
CA LEU A 347 12.82 -2.92 -6.68
C LEU A 347 14.28 -3.30 -6.98
N PRO A 348 14.54 -4.53 -7.44
CA PRO A 348 15.86 -4.97 -7.84
C PRO A 348 16.48 -4.05 -8.90
N ARG A 349 17.81 -3.95 -8.89
CA ARG A 349 18.53 -3.28 -9.97
C ARG A 349 18.64 -4.21 -11.17
N ASN A 350 18.60 -3.65 -12.36
CA ASN A 350 18.82 -4.40 -13.59
C ASN A 350 20.32 -4.51 -13.83
N SER A 351 20.79 -5.73 -14.08
CA SER A 351 22.15 -6.04 -14.50
C SER A 351 22.19 -6.87 -15.79
N LEU A 352 21.01 -7.26 -16.30
CA LEU A 352 20.86 -8.01 -17.52
C LEU A 352 21.13 -7.08 -18.74
N GLU A 353 22.06 -7.43 -19.60
CA GLU A 353 22.46 -6.60 -20.75
C GLU A 353 21.39 -6.58 -21.85
N ASP A 354 20.64 -7.67 -22.00
CA ASP A 354 19.63 -7.86 -23.05
C ASP A 354 18.19 -7.87 -22.53
N LEU A 355 17.87 -6.91 -21.66
CA LEU A 355 16.53 -6.75 -21.06
C LEU A 355 15.38 -6.77 -22.08
N ASP A 356 15.60 -6.18 -23.26
CA ASP A 356 14.56 -6.09 -24.30
C ASP A 356 14.25 -7.45 -24.92
N THR A 357 15.26 -8.31 -25.10
CA THR A 357 15.09 -9.69 -25.56
C THR A 357 14.31 -10.49 -24.53
N ALA A 358 14.75 -10.47 -23.27
CA ALA A 358 14.07 -11.16 -22.18
C ALA A 358 12.61 -10.70 -22.02
N ARG A 359 12.36 -9.39 -22.09
CA ARG A 359 11.03 -8.80 -22.05
C ARG A 359 10.15 -9.26 -23.21
N THR A 360 10.71 -9.33 -24.42
CA THR A 360 10.00 -9.75 -25.62
C THR A 360 9.62 -11.23 -25.56
N LEU A 361 10.54 -12.11 -25.16
CA LEU A 361 10.27 -13.53 -24.99
C LEU A 361 9.19 -13.77 -23.94
N LEU A 362 9.30 -13.09 -22.79
CA LEU A 362 8.31 -13.20 -21.71
C LEU A 362 6.91 -12.76 -22.17
N LYS A 363 6.80 -11.62 -22.85
CA LYS A 363 5.51 -11.14 -23.38
C LYS A 363 4.89 -12.07 -24.42
N ARG A 364 5.73 -12.75 -25.22
CA ARG A 364 5.29 -13.79 -26.17
C ARG A 364 4.94 -15.10 -25.50
N ARG A 365 5.18 -15.24 -24.17
CA ARG A 365 5.02 -16.48 -23.40
C ARG A 365 5.90 -17.62 -23.94
N ASP A 366 7.03 -17.30 -24.54
CA ASP A 366 8.02 -18.28 -25.00
C ASP A 366 8.96 -18.64 -23.84
N PHE A 367 8.40 -19.38 -22.86
CA PHE A 367 9.10 -19.74 -21.64
C PHE A 367 10.23 -20.74 -21.92
N THR A 368 10.04 -21.59 -22.92
CA THR A 368 11.10 -22.52 -23.38
C THR A 368 12.33 -21.77 -23.89
N ALA A 369 12.12 -20.72 -24.68
CA ALA A 369 13.24 -19.88 -25.13
C ALA A 369 13.89 -19.14 -23.96
N LEU A 370 13.11 -18.66 -22.98
CA LEU A 370 13.67 -18.05 -21.77
C LEU A 370 14.59 -19.01 -21.01
N GLU A 371 14.19 -20.29 -20.83
CA GLU A 371 15.03 -21.30 -20.18
C GLU A 371 16.26 -21.67 -20.99
N LEU A 372 16.16 -21.62 -22.32
CA LEU A 372 17.30 -21.90 -23.21
C LEU A 372 18.35 -20.78 -23.20
N PHE A 373 17.91 -19.52 -23.11
CA PHE A 373 18.81 -18.36 -23.15
C PHE A 373 19.32 -17.92 -21.77
N TYR A 374 18.62 -18.28 -20.70
CA TYR A 374 18.92 -17.80 -19.33
C TYR A 374 18.93 -18.94 -18.32
N ASP A 375 20.07 -19.18 -17.70
CA ASP A 375 20.25 -20.24 -16.68
C ASP A 375 19.35 -20.03 -15.42
N ASN A 376 18.88 -18.81 -15.19
CA ASN A 376 18.15 -18.45 -13.99
C ASN A 376 16.94 -17.54 -14.30
N VAL A 377 15.89 -18.13 -14.87
CA VAL A 377 14.67 -17.41 -15.26
C VAL A 377 14.01 -16.66 -14.07
N PRO A 378 13.93 -17.19 -12.84
CA PRO A 378 13.45 -16.43 -11.69
C PRO A 378 14.26 -15.15 -11.40
N ASP A 379 15.55 -15.10 -11.76
CA ASP A 379 16.34 -13.88 -11.66
C ASP A 379 16.01 -12.89 -12.78
N VAL A 380 15.84 -13.38 -14.00
CA VAL A 380 15.38 -12.58 -15.14
C VAL A 380 14.04 -11.92 -14.82
N LEU A 381 13.06 -12.68 -14.31
CA LEU A 381 11.79 -12.14 -13.87
C LEU A 381 11.97 -11.03 -12.81
N SER A 382 12.88 -11.22 -11.86
CA SER A 382 13.19 -10.20 -10.86
C SER A 382 13.73 -8.90 -11.48
N GLN A 383 14.59 -9.01 -12.48
CA GLN A 383 15.18 -7.86 -13.16
C GLN A 383 14.20 -7.13 -14.08
N LEU A 384 13.21 -7.84 -14.62
CA LEU A 384 12.19 -7.26 -15.49
C LEU A 384 11.10 -6.47 -14.74
N ILE A 385 10.99 -6.54 -13.40
CA ILE A 385 9.93 -5.87 -12.63
C ILE A 385 9.85 -4.37 -12.93
N ARG A 386 10.99 -3.67 -13.02
CA ARG A 386 11.01 -2.24 -13.33
C ARG A 386 10.43 -1.92 -14.70
N THR A 387 10.60 -2.82 -15.67
CA THR A 387 10.09 -2.63 -17.03
C THR A 387 8.58 -2.86 -17.16
N ALA A 388 7.93 -3.33 -16.08
CA ALA A 388 6.49 -3.43 -16.00
C ALA A 388 5.81 -2.05 -15.84
N PHE A 389 6.54 -1.05 -15.35
CA PHE A 389 6.06 0.33 -15.30
C PHE A 389 6.29 0.99 -16.65
N VAL A 390 5.24 1.60 -17.21
CA VAL A 390 5.29 2.24 -18.51
C VAL A 390 4.79 3.68 -18.42
N PRO A 391 5.36 4.62 -19.19
CA PRO A 391 4.84 5.96 -19.28
C PRO A 391 3.49 5.99 -20.04
N ALA A 392 2.75 7.08 -19.92
CA ALA A 392 1.59 7.30 -20.77
C ALA A 392 2.01 7.43 -22.25
N GLU A 393 1.11 7.13 -23.15
CA GLU A 393 1.35 7.25 -24.58
C GLU A 393 1.83 8.67 -24.93
N GLY A 394 2.84 8.76 -25.80
CA GLY A 394 3.46 10.03 -26.18
C GLY A 394 4.35 10.68 -25.11
N THR A 395 4.58 10.01 -23.98
CA THR A 395 5.43 10.51 -22.89
C THR A 395 6.62 9.58 -22.60
N ARG A 396 7.53 10.03 -21.76
CA ARG A 396 8.67 9.22 -21.29
C ARG A 396 8.93 9.45 -19.80
N PHE A 397 9.53 8.47 -19.12
CA PHE A 397 10.08 8.68 -17.80
C PHE A 397 11.36 9.53 -17.87
N VAL A 398 11.46 10.51 -16.98
CA VAL A 398 12.70 11.22 -16.68
C VAL A 398 13.14 10.75 -15.30
N VAL A 399 14.29 10.07 -15.25
CA VAL A 399 14.84 9.51 -14.02
C VAL A 399 16.05 10.32 -13.61
N ALA A 400 15.98 10.95 -12.44
CA ALA A 400 17.07 11.74 -11.88
C ALA A 400 17.19 11.45 -10.38
N GLY A 401 18.42 11.53 -9.86
CA GLY A 401 18.70 11.36 -8.44
C GLY A 401 20.03 12.01 -8.09
N PHE A 402 20.11 12.48 -6.85
CA PHE A 402 21.37 13.03 -6.33
C PHE A 402 22.34 11.89 -6.02
N SER A 403 23.49 11.90 -6.69
CA SER A 403 24.57 10.95 -6.42
C SER A 403 25.16 11.19 -5.03
N ALA A 404 25.31 10.13 -4.24
CA ALA A 404 25.91 10.17 -2.91
C ALA A 404 25.34 11.25 -1.99
N ILE A 405 24.02 11.50 -2.02
CA ILE A 405 23.39 12.65 -1.33
C ILE A 405 23.68 12.69 0.16
N GLU A 406 23.68 11.55 0.85
CA GLU A 406 23.97 11.51 2.29
C GLU A 406 25.41 11.97 2.58
N ALA A 407 26.38 11.51 1.80
CA ALA A 407 27.79 11.91 1.95
C ALA A 407 27.97 13.41 1.66
N ARG A 408 27.27 13.95 0.65
CA ARG A 408 27.29 15.38 0.32
C ARG A 408 26.69 16.22 1.44
N VAL A 409 25.54 15.84 1.98
CA VAL A 409 24.86 16.55 3.07
C VAL A 409 25.69 16.50 4.35
N ILE A 410 26.28 15.35 4.70
CA ILE A 410 27.17 15.24 5.87
C ILE A 410 28.40 16.14 5.70
N ALA A 411 29.04 16.15 4.52
CA ALA A 411 30.18 17.00 4.24
C ALA A 411 29.81 18.49 4.35
N TRP A 412 28.62 18.86 3.89
CA TRP A 412 28.12 20.23 4.01
C TRP A 412 27.84 20.62 5.46
N LEU A 413 27.16 19.76 6.23
CA LEU A 413 26.87 20.00 7.65
C LEU A 413 28.14 20.08 8.52
N ALA A 414 29.16 19.27 8.18
CA ALA A 414 30.45 19.26 8.89
C ALA A 414 31.44 20.33 8.39
N ASP A 415 31.07 21.13 7.40
CA ASP A 415 31.94 22.11 6.71
C ASP A 415 33.27 21.51 6.17
N GLU A 416 33.23 20.22 5.73
CA GLU A 416 34.37 19.52 5.14
C GLU A 416 34.62 19.97 3.71
N LYS A 417 35.38 21.04 3.52
CA LYS A 417 35.67 21.66 2.19
C LYS A 417 36.22 20.65 1.19
N TRP A 418 37.26 19.90 1.59
CA TRP A 418 37.90 18.92 0.69
C TRP A 418 36.93 17.89 0.12
N ARG A 419 35.95 17.44 0.92
CA ARG A 419 34.95 16.48 0.48
C ARG A 419 33.88 17.14 -0.40
N GLN A 420 33.49 18.37 -0.08
CA GLN A 420 32.56 19.14 -0.89
C GLN A 420 33.17 19.36 -2.29
N ASP A 421 34.45 19.76 -2.36
CA ASP A 421 35.18 19.97 -3.62
C ASP A 421 35.33 18.67 -4.44
N THR A 422 35.48 17.51 -3.76
CA THR A 422 35.54 16.19 -4.45
C THR A 422 34.19 15.84 -5.14
N PHE A 423 33.08 16.35 -4.63
CA PHE A 423 31.74 16.12 -5.19
C PHE A 423 31.29 17.19 -6.20
N ALA A 424 31.98 18.31 -6.30
CA ALA A 424 31.69 19.37 -7.26
C ALA A 424 32.11 18.97 -8.66
#